data_f040a77738d32301f174c9440fca72c2
#
_entry.id   f040a77738d32301f174c9440fca72c2
#
_cell.length_a   1.000
_cell.length_b   1.000
_cell.length_c   1.000
_cell.angle_alpha   90.00
_cell.angle_beta   90.00
_cell.angle_gamma   90.00
#
_symmetry.space_group_name_H-M   'P 1'
#
loop_
_entity.id
_entity.type
_entity.pdbx_description
1 polymer ?
#
loop_
_entity_poly.entity_id
_entity_poly.type
_entity_poly.pdbx_seq_one_letter_code
_entity_poly.pdbx_strand_id
1 'polypeptide(L)'
;PLWSRGLGDVYKRQESSGKTTLALHVIAEAQKKGENCAFIDAEHALDPAYAKKLGVNIDELIISQPDTGEQALEITDSLVRSKAISVLVVDSVAALTPKAEIEGEMGDAHMGLQARLMSQALRKLTGSVSKSNCMVIFINQIRMKIGVMFGSPETTAGGNALKFYSSCRLDIRRIGAIKDKDEIIGNQTRVKVVKNKVAPPFRVVEFDIMYGEGISKLGELIDLGVKVGAIEKSGAWFSYKGDKIGQGRENSKIFLKDNPVIAKEIAVSYTHLTLPTICS
;
A
#
# COMPACT_ATOMS: atom_id res chain seq x y z
N PRO A 1 14.57 -7.41 9.95
CA PRO A 1 13.83 -6.23 10.43
C PRO A 1 12.51 -6.65 11.07
N LEU A 2 12.23 -6.13 12.25
CA LEU A 2 11.07 -6.49 13.10
C LEU A 2 9.70 -6.14 12.45
N TRP A 3 9.67 -5.36 11.39
CA TRP A 3 8.45 -4.96 10.67
C TRP A 3 8.03 -5.95 9.57
N SER A 4 8.82 -6.98 9.31
CA SER A 4 8.54 -8.02 8.30
C SER A 4 7.59 -9.12 8.76
N ARG A 5 7.05 -9.05 9.98
CA ARG A 5 6.14 -10.08 10.53
C ARG A 5 4.83 -9.45 10.94
N GLY A 6 3.73 -9.79 10.30
CA GLY A 6 2.41 -9.36 10.75
C GLY A 6 1.38 -9.18 9.63
N LEU A 7 0.14 -8.96 10.05
CA LEU A 7 -0.95 -8.58 9.16
C LEU A 7 -0.90 -7.07 8.91
N GLY A 8 -0.79 -6.68 7.65
CA GLY A 8 -0.98 -5.30 7.20
C GLY A 8 -2.41 -5.08 6.69
N ASP A 9 -2.93 -3.90 6.88
CA ASP A 9 -4.27 -3.51 6.43
C ASP A 9 -4.23 -2.12 5.82
N VAL A 10 -4.74 -2.00 4.59
CA VAL A 10 -4.68 -0.77 3.78
C VAL A 10 -6.10 -0.32 3.44
N TYR A 11 -6.48 0.88 3.85
CA TYR A 11 -7.85 1.43 3.69
C TYR A 11 -7.97 2.47 2.59
N LYS A 12 -9.19 2.59 2.05
CA LYS A 12 -9.54 3.60 1.05
C LYS A 12 -10.92 4.23 1.28
N ARG A 13 -11.02 5.51 0.90
CA ARG A 13 -12.28 6.25 0.78
C ARG A 13 -12.79 6.37 -0.66
N GLN A 14 -11.93 6.24 -1.68
CA GLN A 14 -12.28 6.42 -3.10
C GLN A 14 -11.62 5.35 -3.96
N GLU A 15 -12.26 5.02 -5.09
CA GLU A 15 -11.65 4.25 -6.18
C GLU A 15 -10.42 4.98 -6.72
N SER A 16 -9.41 4.25 -7.19
CA SER A 16 -8.16 4.81 -7.74
C SER A 16 -7.28 5.63 -6.78
N SER A 17 -7.30 5.36 -5.44
CA SER A 17 -6.41 6.05 -4.49
C SER A 17 -5.00 5.47 -4.39
N GLY A 18 -4.67 4.43 -5.19
CA GLY A 18 -3.34 3.84 -5.23
C GLY A 18 -3.05 2.73 -4.22
N LYS A 19 -4.06 2.06 -3.65
CA LYS A 19 -3.86 0.91 -2.74
C LYS A 19 -3.14 -0.25 -3.40
N THR A 20 -3.70 -0.74 -4.50
CA THR A 20 -3.12 -1.83 -5.29
C THR A 20 -1.74 -1.42 -5.82
N THR A 21 -1.58 -0.17 -6.28
CA THR A 21 -0.28 0.38 -6.69
C THR A 21 0.76 0.28 -5.56
N LEU A 22 0.39 0.70 -4.33
CA LEU A 22 1.30 0.60 -3.19
C LEU A 22 1.65 -0.85 -2.86
N ALA A 23 0.67 -1.76 -2.87
CA ALA A 23 0.88 -3.18 -2.62
C ALA A 23 1.78 -3.82 -3.70
N LEU A 24 1.58 -3.48 -4.97
CA LEU A 24 2.42 -3.96 -6.07
C LEU A 24 3.86 -3.43 -5.95
N HIS A 25 4.08 -2.19 -5.51
CA HIS A 25 5.42 -1.71 -5.21
C HIS A 25 6.09 -2.48 -4.06
N VAL A 26 5.34 -2.88 -3.02
CA VAL A 26 5.87 -3.74 -1.95
C VAL A 26 6.31 -5.09 -2.50
N ILE A 27 5.51 -5.70 -3.38
CA ILE A 27 5.87 -6.94 -4.09
C ILE A 27 7.14 -6.74 -4.92
N ALA A 28 7.19 -5.69 -5.75
CA ALA A 28 8.34 -5.41 -6.59
C ALA A 28 9.64 -5.24 -5.78
N GLU A 29 9.59 -4.53 -4.65
CA GLU A 29 10.75 -4.35 -3.78
C GLU A 29 11.14 -5.65 -3.03
N ALA A 30 10.18 -6.53 -2.72
CA ALA A 30 10.46 -7.84 -2.14
C ALA A 30 11.12 -8.77 -3.18
N GLN A 31 10.59 -8.84 -4.40
CA GLN A 31 11.15 -9.64 -5.50
C GLN A 31 12.59 -9.22 -5.86
N LYS A 32 12.91 -7.92 -5.81
CA LYS A 32 14.30 -7.42 -6.00
C LYS A 32 15.28 -7.97 -4.97
N LYS A 33 14.79 -8.42 -3.82
CA LYS A 33 15.60 -9.08 -2.77
C LYS A 33 15.62 -10.60 -2.90
N GLY A 34 15.04 -11.16 -3.96
CA GLY A 34 14.91 -12.59 -4.17
C GLY A 34 13.79 -13.24 -3.34
N GLU A 35 12.85 -12.46 -2.83
CA GLU A 35 11.76 -12.96 -1.99
C GLU A 35 10.56 -13.41 -2.84
N ASN A 36 10.00 -14.57 -2.54
CA ASN A 36 8.80 -15.06 -3.20
C ASN A 36 7.56 -14.30 -2.73
N CYS A 37 6.71 -13.93 -3.67
CA CYS A 37 5.49 -13.16 -3.42
C CYS A 37 4.25 -13.84 -4.00
N ALA A 38 3.09 -13.58 -3.38
CA ALA A 38 1.80 -14.05 -3.87
C ALA A 38 0.76 -12.92 -3.86
N PHE A 39 -0.17 -12.99 -4.81
CA PHE A 39 -1.28 -12.06 -4.98
C PHE A 39 -2.59 -12.81 -5.13
N ILE A 40 -3.50 -12.63 -4.21
CA ILE A 40 -4.86 -13.17 -4.24
C ILE A 40 -5.77 -12.07 -4.79
N ASP A 41 -6.14 -12.21 -6.06
CA ASP A 41 -6.97 -11.26 -6.79
C ASP A 41 -8.44 -11.64 -6.72
N ALA A 42 -9.09 -11.29 -5.62
CA ALA A 42 -10.51 -11.55 -5.43
C ALA A 42 -11.43 -10.58 -6.20
N GLU A 43 -10.90 -9.46 -6.69
CA GLU A 43 -11.64 -8.53 -7.56
C GLU A 43 -11.53 -8.89 -9.04
N HIS A 44 -10.65 -9.83 -9.44
CA HIS A 44 -10.33 -10.18 -10.82
C HIS A 44 -9.92 -8.97 -11.67
N ALA A 45 -9.19 -8.03 -11.05
CA ALA A 45 -8.89 -6.72 -11.61
C ALA A 45 -7.39 -6.43 -11.74
N LEU A 46 -6.53 -7.42 -11.47
CA LEU A 46 -5.08 -7.26 -11.62
C LEU A 46 -4.72 -7.11 -13.10
N ASP A 47 -4.15 -5.97 -13.46
CA ASP A 47 -3.55 -5.74 -14.78
C ASP A 47 -2.06 -6.14 -14.75
N PRO A 48 -1.67 -7.26 -15.44
CA PRO A 48 -0.29 -7.70 -15.50
C PRO A 48 0.64 -6.68 -16.18
N ALA A 49 0.14 -5.95 -17.18
CA ALA A 49 0.93 -4.95 -17.90
C ALA A 49 1.26 -3.76 -16.98
N TYR A 50 0.29 -3.33 -16.17
CA TYR A 50 0.50 -2.30 -15.16
C TYR A 50 1.45 -2.78 -14.05
N ALA A 51 1.26 -3.97 -13.52
CA ALA A 51 2.14 -4.53 -12.49
C ALA A 51 3.61 -4.62 -12.98
N LYS A 52 3.82 -5.05 -14.23
CA LYS A 52 5.15 -5.08 -14.86
C LYS A 52 5.80 -3.71 -14.96
N LYS A 53 5.02 -2.65 -15.30
CA LYS A 53 5.50 -1.27 -15.30
C LYS A 53 5.94 -0.78 -13.92
N LEU A 54 5.31 -1.27 -12.85
CA LEU A 54 5.70 -0.98 -11.46
C LEU A 54 6.93 -1.75 -11.00
N GLY A 55 7.47 -2.64 -11.84
CA GLY A 55 8.66 -3.42 -11.57
C GLY A 55 8.40 -4.79 -10.96
N VAL A 56 7.14 -5.26 -10.99
CA VAL A 56 6.79 -6.62 -10.57
C VAL A 56 7.21 -7.61 -11.64
N ASN A 57 7.93 -8.66 -11.25
CA ASN A 57 8.18 -9.83 -12.09
C ASN A 57 6.94 -10.74 -12.04
N ILE A 58 6.12 -10.66 -13.08
CA ILE A 58 4.85 -11.41 -13.16
C ILE A 58 5.09 -12.90 -13.30
N ASP A 59 6.17 -13.31 -13.95
CA ASP A 59 6.49 -14.72 -14.20
C ASP A 59 6.86 -15.47 -12.90
N GLU A 60 7.33 -14.73 -11.88
CA GLU A 60 7.65 -15.24 -10.55
C GLU A 60 6.58 -14.92 -9.49
N LEU A 61 5.53 -14.20 -9.86
CA LEU A 61 4.44 -13.89 -8.95
C LEU A 61 3.40 -15.01 -8.94
N ILE A 62 3.14 -15.59 -7.76
CA ILE A 62 2.04 -16.53 -7.60
C ILE A 62 0.74 -15.75 -7.58
N ILE A 63 -0.11 -15.94 -8.59
CA ILE A 63 -1.42 -15.30 -8.69
C ILE A 63 -2.51 -16.33 -8.52
N SER A 64 -3.52 -16.02 -7.72
CA SER A 64 -4.73 -16.83 -7.55
C SER A 64 -5.95 -15.94 -7.62
N GLN A 65 -6.98 -16.39 -8.35
CA GLN A 65 -8.27 -15.71 -8.52
C GLN A 65 -9.38 -16.62 -8.01
N PRO A 66 -9.63 -16.64 -6.69
CA PRO A 66 -10.65 -17.49 -6.09
C PRO A 66 -12.06 -16.96 -6.32
N ASP A 67 -13.02 -17.87 -6.47
CA ASP A 67 -14.45 -17.54 -6.68
C ASP A 67 -15.16 -17.18 -5.37
N THR A 68 -14.68 -17.66 -4.23
CA THR A 68 -15.32 -17.43 -2.92
C THR A 68 -14.35 -16.90 -1.88
N GLY A 69 -14.87 -16.21 -0.88
CA GLY A 69 -14.08 -15.70 0.26
C GLY A 69 -13.41 -16.82 1.06
N GLU A 70 -14.09 -17.97 1.21
CA GLU A 70 -13.54 -19.15 1.86
C GLU A 70 -12.30 -19.67 1.13
N GLN A 71 -12.39 -19.86 -0.20
CA GLN A 71 -11.26 -20.31 -1.02
C GLN A 71 -10.08 -19.32 -0.92
N ALA A 72 -10.34 -18.01 -1.04
CA ALA A 72 -9.30 -16.98 -0.91
C ALA A 72 -8.54 -17.08 0.41
N LEU A 73 -9.27 -17.26 1.52
CA LEU A 73 -8.67 -17.31 2.86
C LEU A 73 -7.99 -18.65 3.14
N GLU A 74 -8.46 -19.76 2.57
CA GLU A 74 -7.81 -21.08 2.65
C GLU A 74 -6.51 -21.11 1.85
N ILE A 75 -6.49 -20.54 0.63
CA ILE A 75 -5.28 -20.38 -0.18
C ILE A 75 -4.28 -19.50 0.58
N THR A 76 -4.74 -18.37 1.15
CA THR A 76 -3.92 -17.50 1.98
C THR A 76 -3.29 -18.27 3.14
N ASP A 77 -4.06 -19.05 3.91
CA ASP A 77 -3.54 -19.85 5.04
C ASP A 77 -2.51 -20.90 4.58
N SER A 78 -2.79 -21.57 3.47
CA SER A 78 -1.89 -22.58 2.91
C SER A 78 -0.56 -22.01 2.46
N LEU A 79 -0.57 -20.86 1.75
CA LEU A 79 0.63 -20.17 1.31
C LEU A 79 1.45 -19.63 2.49
N VAL A 80 0.80 -19.07 3.51
CA VAL A 80 1.48 -18.60 4.74
C VAL A 80 2.11 -19.77 5.48
N ARG A 81 1.41 -20.90 5.61
CA ARG A 81 1.90 -22.10 6.30
C ARG A 81 3.06 -22.78 5.58
N SER A 82 3.14 -22.67 4.27
CA SER A 82 4.26 -23.22 3.49
C SER A 82 5.60 -22.60 3.87
N LYS A 83 5.59 -21.38 4.42
CA LYS A 83 6.76 -20.56 4.74
C LYS A 83 7.63 -20.21 3.53
N ALA A 84 7.15 -20.49 2.32
CA ALA A 84 7.84 -20.21 1.07
C ALA A 84 7.58 -18.79 0.57
N ILE A 85 6.59 -18.08 1.12
CA ILE A 85 6.14 -16.77 0.69
C ILE A 85 6.51 -15.72 1.74
N SER A 86 7.18 -14.66 1.32
CA SER A 86 7.57 -13.54 2.18
C SER A 86 6.54 -12.41 2.20
N VAL A 87 5.87 -12.16 1.06
CA VAL A 87 4.81 -11.16 0.93
C VAL A 87 3.60 -11.77 0.23
N LEU A 88 2.44 -11.65 0.86
CA LEU A 88 1.16 -12.06 0.30
C LEU A 88 0.18 -10.90 0.35
N VAL A 89 -0.43 -10.56 -0.77
CA VAL A 89 -1.47 -9.52 -0.91
C VAL A 89 -2.81 -10.17 -1.17
N VAL A 90 -3.86 -9.70 -0.48
CA VAL A 90 -5.26 -10.04 -0.75
C VAL A 90 -6.00 -8.78 -1.20
N ASP A 91 -6.39 -8.72 -2.46
CA ASP A 91 -7.10 -7.58 -3.07
C ASP A 91 -8.47 -8.00 -3.61
N SER A 92 -9.54 -7.64 -2.99
CA SER A 92 -9.69 -6.91 -1.75
C SER A 92 -10.66 -7.64 -0.81
N VAL A 93 -10.62 -7.29 0.49
CA VAL A 93 -11.57 -7.84 1.49
C VAL A 93 -13.02 -7.62 1.08
N ALA A 94 -13.32 -6.52 0.38
CA ALA A 94 -14.68 -6.21 -0.07
C ALA A 94 -15.24 -7.24 -1.08
N ALA A 95 -14.36 -7.90 -1.83
CA ALA A 95 -14.70 -8.92 -2.82
C ALA A 95 -14.72 -10.35 -2.26
N LEU A 96 -14.35 -10.55 -0.98
CA LEU A 96 -14.41 -11.86 -0.34
C LEU A 96 -15.86 -12.22 0.00
N THR A 97 -16.61 -12.63 -1.02
CA THR A 97 -18.02 -13.03 -0.87
C THR A 97 -18.10 -14.43 -0.28
N PRO A 98 -18.85 -14.64 0.83
CA PRO A 98 -19.08 -15.96 1.38
C PRO A 98 -19.79 -16.87 0.38
N LYS A 99 -19.40 -18.17 0.36
CA LYS A 99 -19.98 -19.17 -0.53
C LYS A 99 -21.50 -19.22 -0.39
N ALA A 100 -22.02 -19.18 0.83
CA ALA A 100 -23.46 -19.19 1.11
C ALA A 100 -24.20 -17.95 0.53
N GLU A 101 -23.52 -16.84 0.34
CA GLU A 101 -24.07 -15.64 -0.31
C GLU A 101 -24.12 -15.81 -1.85
N ILE A 102 -23.14 -16.53 -2.42
CA ILE A 102 -23.11 -16.80 -3.85
C ILE A 102 -24.15 -17.85 -4.24
N GLU A 103 -24.35 -18.87 -3.39
CA GLU A 103 -25.31 -19.96 -3.63
C GLU A 103 -26.75 -19.59 -3.24
N GLY A 104 -26.96 -18.49 -2.52
CA GLY A 104 -28.29 -17.98 -2.14
C GLY A 104 -29.05 -17.33 -3.29
N GLU A 105 -30.36 -17.12 -3.10
CA GLU A 105 -31.19 -16.42 -4.09
C GLU A 105 -30.96 -14.90 -4.03
N MET A 106 -31.18 -14.22 -5.16
CA MET A 106 -31.11 -12.76 -5.22
C MET A 106 -32.20 -12.14 -4.34
N GLY A 107 -31.76 -11.41 -3.29
CA GLY A 107 -32.64 -10.76 -2.33
C GLY A 107 -32.59 -11.37 -0.93
N ASP A 108 -31.91 -12.49 -0.76
CA ASP A 108 -31.68 -13.10 0.55
C ASP A 108 -30.86 -12.19 1.48
N ALA A 109 -31.28 -12.15 2.74
CA ALA A 109 -30.60 -11.33 3.74
C ALA A 109 -29.39 -12.06 4.34
N HIS A 110 -28.21 -11.84 3.77
CA HIS A 110 -26.94 -12.44 4.22
C HIS A 110 -26.17 -11.53 5.22
N MET A 111 -26.89 -10.85 6.11
CA MET A 111 -26.28 -9.89 7.04
C MET A 111 -25.20 -10.53 7.92
N GLY A 112 -23.99 -9.98 7.84
CA GLY A 112 -22.88 -10.33 8.74
C GLY A 112 -22.11 -11.62 8.38
N LEU A 113 -22.45 -12.34 7.31
CA LEU A 113 -21.72 -13.56 6.90
C LEU A 113 -20.26 -13.25 6.60
N GLN A 114 -19.97 -12.21 5.82
CA GLN A 114 -18.60 -11.79 5.53
C GLN A 114 -17.80 -11.41 6.78
N ALA A 115 -18.42 -10.71 7.74
CA ALA A 115 -17.77 -10.35 9.00
C ALA A 115 -17.49 -11.58 9.87
N ARG A 116 -18.36 -12.58 9.84
CA ARG A 116 -18.18 -13.86 10.54
C ARG A 116 -17.05 -14.67 9.91
N LEU A 117 -17.03 -14.79 8.58
CA LEU A 117 -15.97 -15.41 7.80
C LEU A 117 -14.60 -14.79 8.12
N MET A 118 -14.49 -13.46 8.02
CA MET A 118 -13.27 -12.74 8.34
C MET A 118 -12.81 -12.95 9.79
N SER A 119 -13.74 -12.95 10.75
CA SER A 119 -13.41 -13.17 12.16
C SER A 119 -12.87 -14.58 12.42
N GLN A 120 -13.41 -15.58 11.75
CA GLN A 120 -12.95 -16.97 11.85
C GLN A 120 -11.58 -17.16 11.18
N ALA A 121 -11.42 -16.66 9.96
CA ALA A 121 -10.19 -16.78 9.19
C ALA A 121 -9.02 -16.05 9.87
N LEU A 122 -9.22 -14.84 10.36
CA LEU A 122 -8.15 -14.07 10.99
C LEU A 122 -7.68 -14.69 12.31
N ARG A 123 -8.55 -15.37 13.07
CA ARG A 123 -8.12 -16.17 14.24
C ARG A 123 -7.14 -17.27 13.85
N LYS A 124 -7.43 -17.98 12.74
CA LYS A 124 -6.57 -19.05 12.21
C LYS A 124 -5.28 -18.48 11.62
N LEU A 125 -5.40 -17.48 10.73
CA LEU A 125 -4.27 -16.83 10.05
C LEU A 125 -3.27 -16.20 11.01
N THR A 126 -3.72 -15.58 12.10
CA THR A 126 -2.81 -14.99 13.09
C THR A 126 -1.84 -16.02 13.66
N GLY A 127 -2.32 -17.24 13.93
CA GLY A 127 -1.47 -18.34 14.38
C GLY A 127 -0.47 -18.80 13.32
N SER A 128 -0.88 -18.84 12.06
CA SER A 128 -0.02 -19.23 10.93
C SER A 128 1.02 -18.17 10.62
N VAL A 129 0.61 -16.89 10.55
CA VAL A 129 1.48 -15.73 10.29
C VAL A 129 2.55 -15.57 11.37
N SER A 130 2.19 -15.77 12.66
CA SER A 130 3.15 -15.65 13.77
C SER A 130 4.29 -16.68 13.71
N LYS A 131 4.07 -17.81 13.03
CA LYS A 131 5.04 -18.92 12.84
C LYS A 131 5.76 -18.88 11.50
N SER A 132 5.40 -17.93 10.64
CA SER A 132 6.01 -17.71 9.33
C SER A 132 6.74 -16.37 9.30
N ASN A 133 7.58 -16.17 8.29
CA ASN A 133 8.20 -14.87 8.00
C ASN A 133 7.39 -14.09 6.95
N CYS A 134 6.13 -14.45 6.74
CA CYS A 134 5.27 -13.87 5.74
C CYS A 134 4.61 -12.58 6.24
N MET A 135 4.66 -11.52 5.44
CA MET A 135 3.85 -10.32 5.60
C MET A 135 2.58 -10.47 4.77
N VAL A 136 1.42 -10.46 5.42
CA VAL A 136 0.13 -10.50 4.74
C VAL A 136 -0.49 -9.12 4.70
N ILE A 137 -0.79 -8.63 3.50
CA ILE A 137 -1.40 -7.32 3.24
C ILE A 137 -2.84 -7.53 2.78
N PHE A 138 -3.80 -7.06 3.56
CA PHE A 138 -5.19 -6.99 3.15
C PHE A 138 -5.53 -5.61 2.62
N ILE A 139 -5.95 -5.52 1.37
CA ILE A 139 -6.52 -4.31 0.80
C ILE A 139 -8.01 -4.28 1.15
N ASN A 140 -8.50 -3.15 1.68
CA ASN A 140 -9.88 -3.01 2.08
C ASN A 140 -10.51 -1.72 1.53
N GLN A 141 -11.83 -1.68 1.51
CA GLN A 141 -12.61 -0.51 1.08
C GLN A 141 -13.34 0.09 2.28
N ILE A 142 -13.39 1.43 2.35
CA ILE A 142 -14.20 2.14 3.32
C ILE A 142 -15.60 2.32 2.74
N ARG A 143 -16.61 2.03 3.55
CA ARG A 143 -18.02 2.26 3.27
C ARG A 143 -18.58 3.25 4.30
N MET A 144 -19.61 3.97 3.92
CA MET A 144 -20.30 4.89 4.81
C MET A 144 -21.51 4.20 5.42
N LYS A 145 -21.64 4.25 6.74
CA LYS A 145 -22.87 3.85 7.45
C LYS A 145 -23.89 4.96 7.33
N ILE A 146 -25.10 4.60 6.89
CA ILE A 146 -26.25 5.51 6.86
C ILE A 146 -26.80 5.68 8.29
N GLY A 147 -27.22 6.90 8.66
CA GLY A 147 -27.90 7.18 9.94
C GLY A 147 -26.98 7.37 11.15
N VAL A 148 -25.67 7.51 10.99
CA VAL A 148 -24.76 7.83 12.08
C VAL A 148 -24.77 9.33 12.34
N MET A 149 -25.47 9.77 13.42
CA MET A 149 -25.56 11.19 13.80
C MET A 149 -24.31 11.65 14.60
N PHE A 150 -23.62 10.76 15.31
CA PHE A 150 -22.45 11.07 16.12
C PHE A 150 -21.29 10.10 15.84
N GLY A 151 -20.06 10.63 15.79
CA GLY A 151 -18.86 9.84 15.49
C GLY A 151 -18.56 9.71 14.01
N SER A 152 -17.59 8.86 13.64
CA SER A 152 -17.23 8.65 12.24
C SER A 152 -18.19 7.66 11.58
N PRO A 153 -18.85 8.05 10.48
CA PRO A 153 -19.71 7.14 9.73
C PRO A 153 -18.91 6.10 8.93
N GLU A 154 -17.58 6.24 8.88
CA GLU A 154 -16.72 5.35 8.10
C GLU A 154 -16.63 3.95 8.72
N THR A 155 -16.89 2.93 7.92
CA THR A 155 -16.72 1.52 8.27
C THR A 155 -15.96 0.79 7.17
N THR A 156 -15.51 -0.42 7.45
CA THR A 156 -14.78 -1.25 6.49
C THR A 156 -15.58 -2.48 6.12
N ALA A 157 -15.42 -3.00 4.90
CA ALA A 157 -15.94 -4.31 4.52
C ALA A 157 -15.34 -5.41 5.42
N GLY A 158 -16.04 -6.52 5.61
CA GLY A 158 -15.58 -7.64 6.43
C GLY A 158 -15.61 -7.40 7.94
N GLY A 159 -16.33 -6.37 8.42
CA GLY A 159 -16.51 -6.07 9.84
C GLY A 159 -15.29 -5.45 10.52
N ASN A 160 -15.18 -5.66 11.84
CA ASN A 160 -14.13 -5.03 12.66
C ASN A 160 -12.92 -5.95 12.96
N ALA A 161 -12.98 -7.23 12.63
CA ALA A 161 -11.95 -8.20 13.03
C ALA A 161 -10.55 -7.78 12.57
N LEU A 162 -10.40 -7.36 11.30
CA LEU A 162 -9.13 -6.94 10.74
C LEU A 162 -8.52 -5.75 11.48
N LYS A 163 -9.36 -4.83 12.01
CA LYS A 163 -8.88 -3.69 12.82
C LYS A 163 -8.16 -4.13 14.10
N PHE A 164 -8.60 -5.24 14.70
CA PHE A 164 -7.97 -5.76 15.92
C PHE A 164 -6.73 -6.59 15.60
N TYR A 165 -6.81 -7.48 14.62
CA TYR A 165 -5.73 -8.42 14.29
C TYR A 165 -4.54 -7.76 13.59
N SER A 166 -4.75 -6.73 12.78
CA SER A 166 -3.66 -6.05 12.05
C SER A 166 -2.60 -5.45 12.98
N SER A 167 -1.33 -5.60 12.62
CA SER A 167 -0.20 -4.96 13.30
C SER A 167 0.03 -3.53 12.83
N CYS A 168 -0.17 -3.29 11.54
CA CYS A 168 -0.09 -1.97 10.93
C CYS A 168 -1.37 -1.71 10.13
N ARG A 169 -1.86 -0.47 10.14
CA ARG A 169 -3.01 -0.02 9.33
C ARG A 169 -2.69 1.31 8.70
N LEU A 170 -2.88 1.36 7.39
CA LEU A 170 -2.64 2.54 6.58
C LEU A 170 -3.97 3.05 6.00
N ASP A 171 -4.27 4.33 6.19
CA ASP A 171 -5.38 5.02 5.53
C ASP A 171 -4.83 5.77 4.33
N ILE A 172 -5.22 5.35 3.12
CA ILE A 172 -4.76 5.92 1.85
C ILE A 172 -5.86 6.75 1.24
N ARG A 173 -5.55 8.03 0.94
CA ARG A 173 -6.49 8.98 0.35
C ARG A 173 -5.86 9.75 -0.78
N ARG A 174 -6.58 9.85 -1.89
CA ARG A 174 -6.27 10.84 -2.92
C ARG A 174 -6.63 12.22 -2.39
N ILE A 175 -5.69 13.16 -2.43
CA ILE A 175 -5.87 14.54 -1.97
C ILE A 175 -5.86 15.56 -3.10
N GLY A 176 -5.35 15.20 -4.28
CA GLY A 176 -5.30 16.07 -5.43
C GLY A 176 -5.08 15.32 -6.74
N ALA A 177 -5.22 16.02 -7.85
CA ALA A 177 -4.81 15.55 -9.17
C ALA A 177 -3.55 16.31 -9.60
N ILE A 178 -2.60 15.60 -10.20
CA ILE A 178 -1.41 16.18 -10.80
C ILE A 178 -1.74 16.42 -12.26
N LYS A 179 -1.57 17.65 -12.72
CA LYS A 179 -1.85 18.06 -14.10
C LYS A 179 -0.57 18.50 -14.78
N ASP A 180 -0.43 18.12 -16.03
CA ASP A 180 0.49 18.74 -16.97
C ASP A 180 -0.37 19.45 -18.03
N LYS A 181 -0.33 20.79 -18.02
CA LYS A 181 -1.25 21.66 -18.78
C LYS A 181 -2.71 21.29 -18.46
N ASP A 182 -3.47 20.76 -19.41
CA ASP A 182 -4.88 20.37 -19.27
C ASP A 182 -5.08 18.87 -18.99
N GLU A 183 -4.02 18.06 -19.04
CA GLU A 183 -4.08 16.61 -18.87
C GLU A 183 -3.77 16.20 -17.42
N ILE A 184 -4.56 15.26 -16.89
CA ILE A 184 -4.30 14.69 -15.56
C ILE A 184 -3.33 13.52 -15.73
N ILE A 185 -2.09 13.70 -15.27
CA ILE A 185 -0.99 12.74 -15.39
C ILE A 185 -0.76 11.89 -14.13
N GLY A 186 -1.43 12.22 -13.04
CA GLY A 186 -1.27 11.50 -11.78
C GLY A 186 -2.14 12.00 -10.66
N ASN A 187 -1.96 11.40 -9.50
CA ASN A 187 -2.68 11.73 -8.28
C ASN A 187 -1.71 12.03 -7.13
N GLN A 188 -1.97 13.08 -6.38
CA GLN A 188 -1.35 13.28 -5.09
C GLN A 188 -2.07 12.44 -4.04
N THR A 189 -1.34 11.62 -3.33
CA THR A 189 -1.84 10.64 -2.38
C THR A 189 -1.29 10.89 -0.99
N ARG A 190 -2.17 10.85 0.01
CA ARG A 190 -1.82 10.91 1.42
C ARG A 190 -2.00 9.55 2.06
N VAL A 191 -0.98 9.08 2.77
CA VAL A 191 -1.02 7.87 3.60
C VAL A 191 -0.87 8.27 5.06
N LYS A 192 -1.86 7.90 5.87
CA LYS A 192 -1.82 8.06 7.33
C LYS A 192 -1.68 6.70 8.00
N VAL A 193 -0.69 6.56 8.86
CA VAL A 193 -0.52 5.37 9.71
C VAL A 193 -1.50 5.47 10.88
N VAL A 194 -2.64 4.78 10.80
CA VAL A 194 -3.69 4.86 11.83
C VAL A 194 -3.50 3.86 12.96
N LYS A 195 -2.70 2.82 12.75
CA LYS A 195 -2.27 1.85 13.76
C LYS A 195 -0.87 1.35 13.43
N ASN A 196 -0.02 1.23 14.42
CA ASN A 196 1.27 0.59 14.29
C ASN A 196 1.68 -0.01 15.64
N LYS A 197 1.99 -1.31 15.67
CA LYS A 197 2.43 -2.02 16.87
C LYS A 197 3.96 -2.08 17.03
N VAL A 198 4.69 -1.71 15.96
CA VAL A 198 6.16 -1.84 15.90
C VAL A 198 6.89 -0.49 15.90
N ALA A 199 6.16 0.63 15.74
CA ALA A 199 6.70 1.98 15.77
C ALA A 199 5.58 2.99 16.14
N PRO A 200 5.90 4.26 16.48
CA PRO A 200 4.91 5.27 16.77
C PRO A 200 3.93 5.47 15.60
N PRO A 201 2.60 5.37 15.86
CA PRO A 201 1.57 5.58 14.84
C PRO A 201 1.34 7.07 14.55
N PHE A 202 0.31 7.36 13.72
CA PHE A 202 -0.21 8.68 13.37
C PHE A 202 0.70 9.54 12.47
N ARG A 203 1.78 8.96 11.94
CA ARG A 203 2.58 9.63 10.91
C ARG A 203 1.77 9.74 9.61
N VAL A 204 1.99 10.86 8.91
CA VAL A 204 1.37 11.15 7.62
C VAL A 204 2.48 11.37 6.60
N VAL A 205 2.33 10.73 5.44
CA VAL A 205 3.22 10.89 4.29
C VAL A 205 2.36 11.24 3.08
N GLU A 206 2.82 12.17 2.27
CA GLU A 206 2.19 12.55 1.00
C GLU A 206 3.19 12.32 -0.12
N PHE A 207 2.74 11.73 -1.20
CA PHE A 207 3.54 11.44 -2.38
C PHE A 207 2.66 11.39 -3.64
N ASP A 208 3.33 11.48 -4.79
CA ASP A 208 2.68 11.44 -6.09
C ASP A 208 2.63 10.02 -6.61
N ILE A 209 1.49 9.64 -7.20
CA ILE A 209 1.34 8.43 -8.02
C ILE A 209 1.11 8.89 -9.44
N MET A 210 2.08 8.63 -10.31
CA MET A 210 2.00 8.94 -11.74
C MET A 210 1.31 7.80 -12.49
N TYR A 211 0.46 8.13 -13.45
CA TYR A 211 -0.22 7.12 -14.26
C TYR A 211 0.79 6.36 -15.13
N GLY A 212 0.76 5.04 -15.05
CA GLY A 212 1.67 4.16 -15.78
C GLY A 212 3.08 4.00 -15.20
N GLU A 213 3.50 4.84 -14.25
CA GLU A 213 4.83 4.78 -13.62
C GLU A 213 4.78 4.40 -12.13
N GLY A 214 3.63 4.66 -11.46
CA GLY A 214 3.46 4.41 -10.03
C GLY A 214 3.98 5.53 -9.14
N ILE A 215 4.55 5.18 -7.97
CA ILE A 215 5.02 6.16 -6.98
C ILE A 215 6.25 6.89 -7.50
N SER A 216 6.19 8.23 -7.52
CA SER A 216 7.27 9.10 -7.99
C SER A 216 8.38 9.23 -6.92
N LYS A 217 9.37 8.33 -6.96
CA LYS A 217 10.51 8.35 -6.03
C LYS A 217 11.33 9.65 -6.11
N LEU A 218 11.50 10.21 -7.30
CA LEU A 218 12.25 11.45 -7.48
C LEU A 218 11.50 12.67 -6.93
N GLY A 219 10.17 12.71 -7.10
CA GLY A 219 9.35 13.75 -6.49
C GLY A 219 9.41 13.73 -4.97
N GLU A 220 9.32 12.55 -4.38
CA GLU A 220 9.48 12.37 -2.94
C GLU A 220 10.87 12.79 -2.47
N LEU A 221 11.92 12.42 -3.21
CA LEU A 221 13.29 12.79 -2.89
C LEU A 221 13.49 14.31 -2.83
N ILE A 222 12.89 15.07 -3.77
CA ILE A 222 12.93 16.54 -3.76
C ILE A 222 12.22 17.09 -2.53
N ASP A 223 11.00 16.63 -2.26
CA ASP A 223 10.19 17.13 -1.16
C ASP A 223 10.84 16.84 0.21
N LEU A 224 11.38 15.65 0.37
CA LEU A 224 12.12 15.26 1.57
C LEU A 224 13.46 15.98 1.66
N GLY A 225 14.20 16.14 0.54
CA GLY A 225 15.44 16.90 0.47
C GLY A 225 15.28 18.35 0.92
N VAL A 226 14.18 19.01 0.52
CA VAL A 226 13.84 20.34 0.99
C VAL A 226 13.51 20.35 2.49
N LYS A 227 12.75 19.35 2.96
CA LYS A 227 12.34 19.24 4.37
C LYS A 227 13.52 19.09 5.34
N VAL A 228 14.58 18.39 4.92
CA VAL A 228 15.79 18.19 5.73
C VAL A 228 16.90 19.21 5.43
N GLY A 229 16.66 20.16 4.52
CA GLY A 229 17.63 21.20 4.15
C GLY A 229 18.77 20.70 3.24
N ALA A 230 18.67 19.48 2.69
CA ALA A 230 19.62 18.98 1.70
C ALA A 230 19.44 19.65 0.33
N ILE A 231 18.20 20.01 -0.01
CA ILE A 231 17.87 20.79 -1.19
C ILE A 231 17.38 22.17 -0.72
N GLU A 232 17.96 23.22 -1.24
CA GLU A 232 17.54 24.59 -0.99
C GLU A 232 16.43 24.98 -1.97
N LYS A 233 15.38 25.63 -1.45
CA LYS A 233 14.29 26.17 -2.26
C LYS A 233 14.23 27.67 -2.11
N SER A 234 14.49 28.39 -3.20
CA SER A 234 14.38 29.85 -3.28
C SER A 234 13.35 30.23 -4.34
N GLY A 235 12.14 30.62 -3.88
CA GLY A 235 11.01 30.88 -4.77
C GLY A 235 10.64 29.64 -5.58
N ALA A 236 10.73 29.74 -6.90
CA ALA A 236 10.48 28.63 -7.83
C ALA A 236 11.72 27.77 -8.12
N TRP A 237 12.91 28.15 -7.65
CA TRP A 237 14.16 27.46 -7.93
C TRP A 237 14.52 26.47 -6.84
N PHE A 238 15.03 25.31 -7.26
CA PHE A 238 15.63 24.29 -6.40
C PHE A 238 17.12 24.24 -6.66
N SER A 239 17.93 24.15 -5.60
CA SER A 239 19.39 24.10 -5.64
C SER A 239 19.93 22.98 -4.74
N TYR A 240 21.03 22.37 -5.16
CA TYR A 240 21.75 21.37 -4.39
C TYR A 240 23.24 21.74 -4.35
N LYS A 241 23.84 21.88 -3.17
CA LYS A 241 25.22 22.31 -2.97
C LYS A 241 25.58 23.62 -3.70
N GLY A 242 24.61 24.55 -3.84
CA GLY A 242 24.77 25.81 -4.55
C GLY A 242 24.44 25.77 -6.04
N ASP A 243 24.36 24.61 -6.65
CA ASP A 243 24.03 24.45 -8.08
C ASP A 243 22.50 24.36 -8.27
N LYS A 244 21.99 25.07 -9.29
CA LYS A 244 20.57 25.03 -9.64
C LYS A 244 20.23 23.70 -10.30
N ILE A 245 19.28 22.96 -9.70
CA ILE A 245 18.81 21.67 -10.24
C ILE A 245 17.51 21.77 -11.04
N GLY A 246 16.80 22.91 -10.94
CA GLY A 246 15.62 23.17 -11.79
C GLY A 246 14.73 24.29 -11.29
N GLN A 247 13.98 24.88 -12.23
CA GLN A 247 12.89 25.79 -11.92
C GLN A 247 11.58 25.01 -11.87
N GLY A 248 10.98 24.91 -10.68
CA GLY A 248 9.82 24.09 -10.42
C GLY A 248 10.16 22.63 -10.14
N ARG A 249 9.21 21.94 -9.52
CA ARG A 249 9.38 20.54 -9.06
C ARG A 249 9.58 19.57 -10.24
N GLU A 250 8.86 19.76 -11.33
CA GLU A 250 8.93 18.85 -12.49
C GLU A 250 10.29 18.93 -13.21
N ASN A 251 10.81 20.13 -13.44
CA ASN A 251 12.15 20.31 -14.04
C ASN A 251 13.24 19.71 -13.14
N SER A 252 13.08 19.85 -11.82
CA SER A 252 14.01 19.24 -10.87
C SER A 252 13.95 17.71 -10.89
N LYS A 253 12.76 17.11 -11.10
CA LYS A 253 12.63 15.65 -11.32
C LYS A 253 13.36 15.19 -12.57
N ILE A 254 13.20 15.93 -13.69
CA ILE A 254 13.88 15.61 -14.95
C ILE A 254 15.40 15.68 -14.73
N PHE A 255 15.90 16.75 -14.10
CA PHE A 255 17.31 16.88 -13.80
C PHE A 255 17.85 15.70 -12.97
N LEU A 256 17.14 15.30 -11.91
CA LEU A 256 17.56 14.17 -11.08
C LEU A 256 17.46 12.81 -11.80
N LYS A 257 16.55 12.68 -12.77
CA LYS A 257 16.45 11.50 -13.63
C LYS A 257 17.69 11.37 -14.52
N ASP A 258 18.17 12.49 -15.06
CA ASP A 258 19.35 12.56 -15.93
C ASP A 258 20.68 12.50 -15.12
N ASN A 259 20.61 12.80 -13.80
CA ASN A 259 21.76 12.81 -12.90
C ASN A 259 21.57 11.84 -11.71
N PRO A 260 21.62 10.51 -11.93
CA PRO A 260 21.33 9.52 -10.89
C PRO A 260 22.35 9.51 -9.74
N VAL A 261 23.56 10.01 -9.96
CA VAL A 261 24.58 10.15 -8.91
C VAL A 261 24.13 11.19 -7.88
N ILE A 262 23.69 12.37 -8.35
CA ILE A 262 23.19 13.44 -7.49
C ILE A 262 21.94 12.97 -6.74
N ALA A 263 21.04 12.26 -7.42
CA ALA A 263 19.85 11.70 -6.77
C ALA A 263 20.22 10.72 -5.63
N LYS A 264 21.23 9.87 -5.81
CA LYS A 264 21.74 8.98 -4.74
C LYS A 264 22.38 9.76 -3.59
N GLU A 265 23.18 10.79 -3.87
CA GLU A 265 23.77 11.63 -2.82
C GLU A 265 22.69 12.30 -1.95
N ILE A 266 21.66 12.86 -2.56
CA ILE A 266 20.54 13.45 -1.85
C ILE A 266 19.81 12.40 -1.01
N ALA A 267 19.58 11.20 -1.54
CA ALA A 267 18.95 10.09 -0.83
C ALA A 267 19.76 9.66 0.41
N VAL A 268 21.09 9.60 0.30
CA VAL A 268 21.99 9.27 1.42
C VAL A 268 21.93 10.38 2.48
N SER A 269 22.01 11.64 2.08
CA SER A 269 21.90 12.80 3.00
C SER A 269 20.60 12.75 3.81
N TYR A 270 19.47 12.42 3.17
CA TYR A 270 18.19 12.27 3.82
C TYR A 270 18.18 11.10 4.83
N THR A 271 18.71 9.94 4.46
CA THR A 271 18.72 8.75 5.34
C THR A 271 19.56 8.99 6.58
N HIS A 272 20.72 9.65 6.48
CA HIS A 272 21.55 9.98 7.62
C HIS A 272 20.91 10.98 8.60
N LEU A 273 20.12 11.93 8.08
CA LEU A 273 19.45 12.94 8.92
C LEU A 273 18.15 12.43 9.56
N THR A 274 17.53 11.37 9.00
CA THR A 274 16.24 10.84 9.49
C THR A 274 16.35 9.57 10.32
N LEU A 275 17.51 8.90 10.31
CA LEU A 275 17.76 7.83 11.27
C LEU A 275 17.93 8.47 12.65
N PRO A 276 17.11 8.14 13.67
CA PRO A 276 17.43 8.53 15.03
C PRO A 276 18.79 7.91 15.35
N THR A 277 19.70 8.71 15.89
CA THR A 277 20.95 8.23 16.45
C THR A 277 20.60 7.29 17.60
N ILE A 278 20.40 6.00 17.29
CA ILE A 278 20.34 4.96 18.30
C ILE A 278 21.78 4.54 18.52
N CYS A 279 22.52 5.39 19.21
CA CYS A 279 23.80 5.05 19.83
C CYS A 279 24.10 6.10 20.89
N SER A 280 23.61 5.89 22.08
CA SER A 280 24.26 6.22 23.35
C SER A 280 23.60 5.43 24.46
#